data_c2d835e6a5fce4418ffd941f1b187257
#
_entry.id   c2d835e6a5fce4418ffd941f1b187257
#
_cell.length_a   1.000
_cell.length_b   1.000
_cell.length_c   1.000
_cell.angle_alpha   90.00
_cell.angle_beta   90.00
_cell.angle_gamma   90.00
#
_symmetry.space_group_name_H-M   'P 1'
#
loop_
_entity.id
_entity.type
_entity.pdbx_description
1 polymer ?
#
loop_
_entity_poly.entity_id
_entity_poly.type
_entity_poly.pdbx_seq_one_letter_code
_entity_poly.pdbx_strand_id
1 'polypeptide(L)'
;MLNQTNSQNKAQIVYFSHGGGPLPILEDASHKAMVEFMRHLPSRLKRPEAILVISAHWEEGIATLLGAQTPTMLYDYYGFPDETYEITYPAPGSPDLANRIAGLLNQNNIPTRIDPQRGFDHGLFIPLTLMYPQADIPALQLSLLRGLDPTAHLSLGTALRALMHENILVVGSGFSFHNMRAFSWHGINTPDPANDDFQNWLIEVCTGPISQSEREQRLIDWQKAPSARYCHPREEHLLPLHVCLGMAKKTATLIFDDYILGKRGVAFLW
;
A
#
# COMPACT_ATOMS: atom_id res chain seq x y z
N MET A 1 -12.82 -37.80 -10.56
CA MET A 1 -11.59 -36.97 -10.54
C MET A 1 -12.02 -35.54 -10.79
N LEU A 2 -12.32 -34.80 -9.74
CA LEU A 2 -12.83 -33.41 -9.81
C LEU A 2 -11.66 -32.45 -9.53
N ASN A 3 -11.46 -31.61 -10.48
CA ASN A 3 -10.59 -30.39 -10.54
C ASN A 3 -10.06 -29.85 -9.20
N GLN A 4 -8.81 -30.19 -8.86
CA GLN A 4 -8.00 -29.51 -7.85
C GLN A 4 -7.13 -28.38 -8.44
N THR A 5 -7.45 -27.82 -9.61
CA THR A 5 -6.55 -26.96 -10.37
C THR A 5 -6.85 -25.45 -10.26
N ASN A 6 -7.70 -24.97 -9.35
CA ASN A 6 -8.10 -23.54 -9.38
C ASN A 6 -7.85 -22.72 -8.10
N SER A 7 -7.10 -23.23 -7.11
CA SER A 7 -6.76 -22.41 -5.93
C SER A 7 -5.35 -21.82 -5.94
N GLN A 8 -4.52 -22.15 -6.93
CA GLN A 8 -3.09 -21.85 -6.89
C GLN A 8 -2.68 -20.47 -7.46
N ASN A 9 -3.50 -19.84 -8.28
CA ASN A 9 -3.16 -18.54 -8.92
C ASN A 9 -4.20 -17.48 -8.56
N LYS A 10 -4.17 -16.99 -7.33
CA LYS A 10 -4.99 -15.84 -6.92
C LYS A 10 -4.10 -14.74 -6.42
N ALA A 11 -4.36 -13.50 -6.85
CA ALA A 11 -3.69 -12.35 -6.31
C ALA A 11 -3.99 -12.22 -4.81
N GLN A 12 -3.00 -11.78 -4.08
CA GLN A 12 -3.08 -11.44 -2.67
C GLN A 12 -2.99 -9.92 -2.58
N ILE A 13 -3.83 -9.31 -1.79
CA ILE A 13 -3.90 -7.87 -1.68
C ILE A 13 -3.65 -7.51 -0.23
N VAL A 14 -2.69 -6.64 0.03
CA VAL A 14 -2.33 -6.16 1.37
C VAL A 14 -2.33 -4.64 1.37
N TYR A 15 -2.93 -4.04 2.39
CA TYR A 15 -2.70 -2.64 2.73
C TYR A 15 -1.96 -2.57 4.05
N PHE A 16 -0.91 -1.75 4.13
CA PHE A 16 -0.15 -1.53 5.36
C PHE A 16 0.46 -0.13 5.44
N SER A 17 0.93 0.22 6.65
CA SER A 17 1.73 1.41 6.90
C SER A 17 3.19 1.11 6.63
N HIS A 18 3.86 1.89 5.74
CA HIS A 18 5.26 1.67 5.36
C HIS A 18 6.29 2.30 6.33
N GLY A 19 5.82 3.06 7.32
CA GLY A 19 6.68 3.70 8.32
C GLY A 19 7.17 5.10 7.92
N GLY A 20 8.08 5.65 8.72
CA GLY A 20 8.62 7.00 8.55
C GLY A 20 9.93 7.00 7.75
N GLY A 21 9.87 7.08 6.42
CA GLY A 21 11.05 7.07 5.57
C GLY A 21 11.95 5.86 5.80
N PRO A 22 13.28 6.02 5.99
CA PRO A 22 14.20 4.90 6.19
C PRO A 22 14.24 4.34 7.62
N LEU A 23 13.54 4.93 8.60
CA LEU A 23 13.57 4.53 10.01
C LEU A 23 13.33 3.03 10.25
N PRO A 24 12.45 2.33 9.52
CA PRO A 24 12.26 0.89 9.69
C PRO A 24 13.51 0.05 9.45
N ILE A 25 14.42 0.51 8.58
CA ILE A 25 15.69 -0.18 8.28
C ILE A 25 16.79 0.21 9.27
N LEU A 26 16.69 1.38 9.88
CA LEU A 26 17.64 1.87 10.89
C LEU A 26 17.40 1.29 12.29
N GLU A 27 16.59 0.25 12.42
CA GLU A 27 16.23 -0.40 13.69
C GLU A 27 15.60 0.57 14.72
N ASP A 28 14.91 1.60 14.23
CA ASP A 28 14.23 2.56 15.09
C ASP A 28 13.16 1.87 15.96
N ALA A 29 13.27 2.09 17.28
CA ALA A 29 12.41 1.39 18.26
C ALA A 29 10.91 1.65 18.07
N SER A 30 10.54 2.80 17.52
CA SER A 30 9.13 3.16 17.27
C SER A 30 8.51 2.40 16.10
N HIS A 31 9.32 1.69 15.31
CA HIS A 31 8.90 0.86 14.18
C HIS A 31 8.99 -0.65 14.46
N LYS A 32 9.45 -1.06 15.64
CA LYS A 32 9.76 -2.46 15.95
C LYS A 32 8.61 -3.42 15.62
N ALA A 33 7.41 -3.14 16.10
CA ALA A 33 6.24 -3.99 15.86
C ALA A 33 5.93 -4.12 14.36
N MET A 34 6.01 -3.02 13.62
CA MET A 34 5.80 -2.98 12.17
C MET A 34 6.89 -3.76 11.42
N VAL A 35 8.16 -3.60 11.80
CA VAL A 35 9.29 -4.31 11.19
C VAL A 35 9.16 -5.82 11.41
N GLU A 36 8.82 -6.25 12.63
CA GLU A 36 8.55 -7.66 12.94
C GLU A 36 7.37 -8.20 12.12
N PHE A 37 6.29 -7.46 12.05
CA PHE A 37 5.13 -7.80 11.21
C PHE A 37 5.54 -7.97 9.74
N MET A 38 6.25 -7.01 9.13
CA MET A 38 6.67 -7.07 7.73
C MET A 38 7.61 -8.25 7.44
N ARG A 39 8.57 -8.53 8.34
CA ARG A 39 9.48 -9.68 8.19
C ARG A 39 8.74 -11.02 8.22
N HIS A 40 7.64 -11.13 8.98
CA HIS A 40 6.85 -12.36 9.10
C HIS A 40 5.72 -12.46 8.06
N LEU A 41 5.28 -11.35 7.45
CA LEU A 41 4.17 -11.34 6.51
C LEU A 41 4.35 -12.32 5.33
N PRO A 42 5.54 -12.45 4.70
CA PRO A 42 5.73 -13.39 3.60
C PRO A 42 5.43 -14.84 3.94
N SER A 43 5.61 -15.27 5.21
CA SER A 43 5.28 -16.64 5.62
C SER A 43 3.77 -16.93 5.62
N ARG A 44 2.94 -15.90 5.61
CA ARG A 44 1.47 -15.97 5.54
C ARG A 44 0.94 -15.82 4.12
N LEU A 45 1.82 -15.51 3.17
CA LEU A 45 1.50 -15.26 1.77
C LEU A 45 2.09 -16.37 0.89
N LYS A 46 1.43 -16.66 -0.22
CA LYS A 46 2.06 -17.39 -1.29
C LYS A 46 3.13 -16.52 -1.92
N ARG A 47 4.32 -17.05 -2.20
CA ARG A 47 5.36 -16.30 -2.90
C ARG A 47 4.84 -15.83 -4.25
N PRO A 48 4.80 -14.53 -4.51
CA PRO A 48 4.27 -13.99 -5.77
C PRO A 48 5.29 -14.09 -6.89
N GLU A 49 4.80 -14.07 -8.13
CA GLU A 49 5.62 -13.97 -9.35
C GLU A 49 5.96 -12.52 -9.69
N ALA A 50 5.17 -11.56 -9.21
CA ALA A 50 5.43 -10.13 -9.32
C ALA A 50 4.74 -9.35 -8.20
N ILE A 51 5.21 -8.15 -7.90
CA ILE A 51 4.64 -7.26 -6.88
C ILE A 51 4.23 -5.94 -7.53
N LEU A 52 2.95 -5.57 -7.38
CA LEU A 52 2.44 -4.25 -7.74
C LEU A 52 2.25 -3.42 -6.47
N VAL A 53 2.94 -2.29 -6.37
CA VAL A 53 2.82 -1.36 -5.24
C VAL A 53 2.06 -0.11 -5.67
N ILE A 54 0.97 0.20 -4.99
CA ILE A 54 0.30 1.49 -5.05
C ILE A 54 0.93 2.36 -3.96
N SER A 55 1.78 3.30 -4.34
CA SER A 55 2.55 4.11 -3.39
C SER A 55 1.88 5.45 -3.11
N ALA A 56 1.75 5.78 -1.82
CA ALA A 56 1.31 7.09 -1.36
C ALA A 56 2.28 8.24 -1.77
N HIS A 57 3.50 7.91 -2.17
CA HIS A 57 4.56 8.84 -2.52
C HIS A 57 4.63 9.17 -4.02
N TRP A 58 3.66 8.72 -4.79
CA TRP A 58 3.63 9.00 -6.22
C TRP A 58 2.25 9.45 -6.69
N GLU A 59 2.15 10.73 -7.06
CA GLU A 59 0.91 11.34 -7.57
C GLU A 59 1.12 11.88 -8.98
N GLU A 60 0.23 11.49 -9.90
CA GLU A 60 0.25 11.92 -11.30
C GLU A 60 -1.11 12.42 -11.78
N GLY A 61 -1.12 13.21 -12.85
CA GLY A 61 -2.36 13.70 -13.45
C GLY A 61 -3.23 12.61 -14.09
N ILE A 62 -2.60 11.49 -14.49
CA ILE A 62 -3.23 10.28 -15.00
C ILE A 62 -2.57 9.07 -14.34
N ALA A 63 -3.23 7.93 -14.33
CA ALA A 63 -2.66 6.69 -13.77
C ALA A 63 -1.32 6.37 -14.47
N THR A 64 -0.23 6.40 -13.73
CA THR A 64 1.11 6.20 -14.28
C THR A 64 1.76 4.97 -13.67
N LEU A 65 2.33 4.13 -14.52
CA LEU A 65 3.00 2.88 -14.15
C LEU A 65 4.51 3.02 -14.30
N LEU A 66 5.27 2.51 -13.33
CA LEU A 66 6.70 2.36 -13.47
C LEU A 66 7.01 1.28 -14.52
N GLY A 67 7.73 1.65 -15.58
CA GLY A 67 8.03 0.79 -16.71
C GLY A 67 9.51 0.47 -16.92
N ALA A 68 10.40 0.91 -16.02
CA ALA A 68 11.82 0.59 -16.09
C ALA A 68 12.06 -0.91 -15.92
N GLN A 69 12.99 -1.49 -16.72
CA GLN A 69 13.43 -2.88 -16.57
C GLN A 69 14.33 -3.06 -15.34
N THR A 70 15.16 -2.06 -15.05
CA THR A 70 16.07 -2.00 -13.90
C THR A 70 15.88 -0.66 -13.19
N PRO A 71 14.84 -0.54 -12.34
CA PRO A 71 14.56 0.73 -11.66
C PRO A 71 15.70 1.12 -10.72
N THR A 72 16.03 2.40 -10.68
CA THR A 72 16.92 2.98 -9.68
C THR A 72 16.18 3.22 -8.36
N MET A 73 16.88 3.68 -7.32
CA MET A 73 16.24 4.16 -6.10
C MET A 73 15.86 5.63 -6.26
N LEU A 74 14.70 5.99 -5.74
CA LEU A 74 14.25 7.37 -5.58
C LEU A 74 14.17 7.67 -4.09
N TYR A 75 15.16 8.36 -3.55
CA TYR A 75 15.19 8.77 -2.15
C TYR A 75 14.34 10.02 -1.98
N ASP A 76 13.05 9.82 -1.75
CA ASP A 76 12.01 10.84 -1.64
C ASP A 76 11.82 11.34 -0.18
N TYR A 77 12.85 11.18 0.65
CA TYR A 77 12.94 11.68 2.01
C TYR A 77 14.19 12.55 2.18
N TYR A 78 14.25 13.30 3.27
CA TYR A 78 15.38 14.19 3.56
C TYR A 78 15.64 14.32 5.06
N GLY A 79 16.86 14.76 5.41
CA GLY A 79 17.23 15.01 6.81
C GLY A 79 17.58 13.75 7.60
N PHE A 80 17.84 12.63 6.93
CA PHE A 80 18.33 11.39 7.52
C PHE A 80 19.84 11.25 7.34
N PRO A 81 20.50 10.33 8.09
CA PRO A 81 21.92 10.04 7.93
C PRO A 81 22.31 9.64 6.50
N ASP A 82 23.54 9.94 6.09
CA ASP A 82 24.00 9.76 4.70
C ASP A 82 23.88 8.30 4.23
N GLU A 83 24.11 7.32 5.11
CA GLU A 83 23.97 5.89 4.81
C GLU A 83 22.56 5.49 4.34
N THR A 84 21.54 6.27 4.67
CA THR A 84 20.17 6.00 4.21
C THR A 84 19.97 6.29 2.73
N TYR A 85 20.81 7.12 2.13
CA TYR A 85 20.81 7.43 0.70
C TYR A 85 21.66 6.44 -0.11
N GLU A 86 22.23 5.43 0.55
CA GLU A 86 22.95 4.31 -0.07
C GLU A 86 22.14 3.00 -0.03
N ILE A 87 20.95 3.00 0.61
CA ILE A 87 20.06 1.84 0.64
C ILE A 87 19.69 1.44 -0.78
N THR A 88 19.89 0.18 -1.13
CA THR A 88 19.54 -0.36 -2.44
C THR A 88 18.54 -1.51 -2.32
N TYR A 89 17.64 -1.58 -3.27
CA TYR A 89 16.73 -2.72 -3.46
C TYR A 89 16.72 -3.08 -4.96
N PRO A 90 17.67 -3.89 -5.42
CA PRO A 90 17.91 -4.13 -6.84
C PRO A 90 16.95 -5.14 -7.47
N ALA A 91 15.67 -5.10 -7.09
CA ALA A 91 14.66 -5.93 -7.73
C ALA A 91 14.48 -5.53 -9.20
N PRO A 92 14.28 -6.51 -10.10
CA PRO A 92 13.95 -6.19 -11.48
C PRO A 92 12.59 -5.50 -11.56
N GLY A 93 12.43 -4.60 -12.52
CA GLY A 93 11.13 -4.07 -12.90
C GLY A 93 10.33 -5.09 -13.72
N SER A 94 9.08 -4.75 -14.05
CA SER A 94 8.20 -5.60 -14.84
C SER A 94 7.48 -4.81 -15.95
N PRO A 95 8.16 -4.42 -17.04
CA PRO A 95 7.55 -3.68 -18.13
C PRO A 95 6.36 -4.40 -18.78
N ASP A 96 6.41 -5.72 -18.89
CA ASP A 96 5.31 -6.51 -19.44
C ASP A 96 4.06 -6.42 -18.58
N LEU A 97 4.21 -6.51 -17.27
CA LEU A 97 3.09 -6.33 -16.34
C LEU A 97 2.59 -4.88 -16.36
N ALA A 98 3.48 -3.90 -16.46
CA ALA A 98 3.11 -2.49 -16.61
C ALA A 98 2.24 -2.27 -17.87
N ASN A 99 2.65 -2.83 -19.02
CA ASN A 99 1.88 -2.75 -20.27
C ASN A 99 0.51 -3.42 -20.15
N ARG A 100 0.43 -4.58 -19.48
CA ARG A 100 -0.84 -5.27 -19.26
C ARG A 100 -1.77 -4.48 -18.34
N ILE A 101 -1.25 -3.93 -17.25
CA ILE A 101 -2.03 -3.08 -16.34
C ILE A 101 -2.53 -1.83 -17.08
N ALA A 102 -1.67 -1.17 -17.87
CA ALA A 102 -2.08 -0.04 -18.70
C ALA A 102 -3.23 -0.42 -19.64
N GLY A 103 -3.15 -1.59 -20.27
CA GLY A 103 -4.23 -2.13 -21.10
C GLY A 103 -5.54 -2.30 -20.35
N LEU A 104 -5.51 -2.87 -19.13
CA LEU A 104 -6.69 -3.06 -18.29
C LEU A 104 -7.32 -1.71 -17.88
N LEU A 105 -6.52 -0.74 -17.49
CA LEU A 105 -6.99 0.59 -17.11
C LEU A 105 -7.62 1.31 -18.30
N ASN A 106 -6.96 1.31 -19.46
CA ASN A 106 -7.47 1.93 -20.69
C ASN A 106 -8.79 1.29 -21.17
N GLN A 107 -8.95 -0.03 -21.05
CA GLN A 107 -10.20 -0.73 -21.36
C GLN A 107 -11.36 -0.30 -20.44
N ASN A 108 -11.04 0.22 -19.25
CA ASN A 108 -12.00 0.78 -18.30
C ASN A 108 -12.10 2.32 -18.39
N ASN A 109 -11.64 2.92 -19.49
CA ASN A 109 -11.65 4.37 -19.73
C ASN A 109 -10.83 5.17 -18.68
N ILE A 110 -9.81 4.57 -18.11
CA ILE A 110 -8.87 5.23 -17.20
C ILE A 110 -7.58 5.49 -17.99
N PRO A 111 -7.29 6.76 -18.36
CA PRO A 111 -6.09 7.10 -19.12
C PRO A 111 -4.83 6.71 -18.36
N THR A 112 -3.85 6.14 -19.06
CA THR A 112 -2.61 5.67 -18.46
C THR A 112 -1.38 6.16 -19.19
N ARG A 113 -0.28 6.24 -18.45
CA ARG A 113 1.08 6.44 -18.96
C ARG A 113 2.01 5.42 -18.34
N ILE A 114 3.07 5.06 -19.04
CA ILE A 114 4.19 4.29 -18.53
C ILE A 114 5.39 5.21 -18.43
N ASP A 115 6.01 5.27 -17.26
CA ASP A 115 7.23 6.02 -17.01
C ASP A 115 8.44 5.06 -16.97
N PRO A 116 9.30 5.07 -17.99
CA PRO A 116 10.44 4.17 -18.07
C PRO A 116 11.65 4.64 -17.25
N GLN A 117 11.60 5.79 -16.61
CA GLN A 117 12.73 6.41 -15.92
C GLN A 117 12.57 6.52 -14.41
N ARG A 118 11.33 6.46 -13.92
CA ARG A 118 11.09 6.55 -12.48
C ARG A 118 11.80 5.42 -11.73
N GLY A 119 12.40 5.77 -10.58
CA GLY A 119 12.94 4.82 -9.61
C GLY A 119 11.90 4.37 -8.58
N PHE A 120 12.25 3.37 -7.77
CA PHE A 120 11.46 2.94 -6.63
C PHE A 120 11.53 3.98 -5.51
N ASP A 121 10.40 4.50 -5.04
CA ASP A 121 10.32 5.36 -3.86
C ASP A 121 10.32 4.53 -2.56
N HIS A 122 10.47 5.21 -1.40
CA HIS A 122 10.58 4.50 -0.12
C HIS A 122 9.31 3.74 0.27
N GLY A 123 8.14 4.12 -0.25
CA GLY A 123 6.91 3.37 -0.07
C GLY A 123 6.97 1.96 -0.70
N LEU A 124 7.89 1.73 -1.65
CA LEU A 124 8.16 0.40 -2.19
C LEU A 124 9.40 -0.21 -1.55
N PHE A 125 10.58 0.46 -1.64
CA PHE A 125 11.83 -0.24 -1.35
C PHE A 125 12.04 -0.52 0.14
N ILE A 126 11.53 0.31 1.05
CA ILE A 126 11.64 0.07 2.49
C ILE A 126 10.85 -1.19 2.92
N PRO A 127 9.51 -1.28 2.66
CA PRO A 127 8.77 -2.48 3.05
C PRO A 127 9.24 -3.74 2.32
N LEU A 128 9.60 -3.65 1.03
CA LEU A 128 10.05 -4.84 0.31
C LEU A 128 11.44 -5.33 0.75
N THR A 129 12.33 -4.46 1.21
CA THR A 129 13.60 -4.87 1.85
C THR A 129 13.34 -5.69 3.11
N LEU A 130 12.30 -5.39 3.88
CA LEU A 130 11.93 -6.16 5.06
C LEU A 130 11.23 -7.48 4.72
N MET A 131 10.35 -7.45 3.70
CA MET A 131 9.53 -8.60 3.31
C MET A 131 10.29 -9.60 2.42
N TYR A 132 11.03 -9.10 1.45
CA TYR A 132 11.71 -9.89 0.42
C TYR A 132 13.16 -9.39 0.21
N PRO A 133 14.04 -9.56 1.19
CA PRO A 133 15.39 -8.98 1.18
C PRO A 133 16.29 -9.49 0.03
N GLN A 134 15.95 -10.61 -0.62
CA GLN A 134 16.69 -11.11 -1.78
C GLN A 134 16.49 -10.26 -3.04
N ALA A 135 15.47 -9.37 -3.07
CA ALA A 135 15.14 -8.50 -4.18
C ALA A 135 15.04 -9.22 -5.54
N ASP A 136 14.54 -10.47 -5.54
CA ASP A 136 14.51 -11.36 -6.70
C ASP A 136 13.10 -11.53 -7.31
N ILE A 137 12.11 -10.80 -6.78
CA ILE A 137 10.74 -10.76 -7.31
C ILE A 137 10.56 -9.48 -8.10
N PRO A 138 10.15 -9.53 -9.38
CA PRO A 138 9.89 -8.35 -10.17
C PRO A 138 8.86 -7.43 -9.49
N ALA A 139 9.16 -6.13 -9.45
CA ALA A 139 8.31 -5.14 -8.79
C ALA A 139 8.06 -3.93 -9.68
N LEU A 140 6.88 -3.33 -9.55
CA LEU A 140 6.55 -2.07 -10.19
C LEU A 140 5.61 -1.25 -9.30
N GLN A 141 5.46 0.02 -9.65
CA GLN A 141 4.58 0.94 -8.95
C GLN A 141 3.48 1.47 -9.86
N LEU A 142 2.32 1.74 -9.26
CA LEU A 142 1.22 2.52 -9.81
C LEU A 142 1.05 3.79 -8.99
N SER A 143 0.98 4.93 -9.66
CA SER A 143 0.74 6.22 -9.00
C SER A 143 -0.69 6.34 -8.46
N LEU A 144 -0.86 7.19 -7.46
CA LEU A 144 -2.13 7.82 -7.15
C LEU A 144 -2.50 8.83 -8.25
N LEU A 145 -3.78 9.20 -8.28
CA LEU A 145 -4.28 10.27 -9.14
C LEU A 145 -4.23 11.62 -8.41
N ARG A 146 -3.64 12.63 -9.05
CA ARG A 146 -3.66 13.99 -8.54
C ARG A 146 -5.11 14.46 -8.35
N GLY A 147 -5.37 15.17 -7.26
CA GLY A 147 -6.73 15.53 -6.85
C GLY A 147 -7.30 14.56 -5.81
N LEU A 148 -6.71 13.37 -5.66
CA LEU A 148 -6.94 12.43 -4.55
C LEU A 148 -8.43 12.08 -4.34
N ASP A 149 -9.20 11.96 -5.44
CA ASP A 149 -10.61 11.55 -5.37
C ASP A 149 -10.74 10.08 -4.95
N PRO A 150 -11.40 9.77 -3.82
CA PRO A 150 -11.61 8.41 -3.36
C PRO A 150 -12.35 7.51 -4.36
N THR A 151 -13.33 8.06 -5.07
CA THR A 151 -14.11 7.32 -6.08
C THR A 151 -13.24 6.88 -7.25
N ALA A 152 -12.36 7.76 -7.72
CA ALA A 152 -11.42 7.44 -8.79
C ALA A 152 -10.43 6.33 -8.35
N HIS A 153 -9.96 6.34 -7.09
CA HIS A 153 -9.05 5.32 -6.58
C HIS A 153 -9.74 3.95 -6.39
N LEU A 154 -11.00 3.92 -5.94
CA LEU A 154 -11.81 2.69 -5.96
C LEU A 154 -11.99 2.15 -7.39
N SER A 155 -12.20 3.05 -8.36
CA SER A 155 -12.33 2.69 -9.77
C SER A 155 -11.04 2.13 -10.35
N LEU A 156 -9.86 2.69 -9.99
CA LEU A 156 -8.56 2.10 -10.32
C LEU A 156 -8.49 0.65 -9.86
N GLY A 157 -8.82 0.39 -8.59
CA GLY A 157 -8.84 -0.96 -8.05
C GLY A 157 -9.81 -1.88 -8.81
N THR A 158 -11.01 -1.40 -9.11
CA THR A 158 -12.02 -2.17 -9.85
C THR A 158 -11.51 -2.56 -11.24
N ALA A 159 -10.83 -1.67 -11.94
CA ALA A 159 -10.25 -1.94 -13.26
C ALA A 159 -9.14 -3.00 -13.22
N LEU A 160 -8.45 -3.15 -12.08
CA LEU A 160 -7.39 -4.14 -11.88
C LEU A 160 -7.89 -5.54 -11.52
N ARG A 161 -9.20 -5.76 -11.39
CA ARG A 161 -9.76 -7.06 -10.94
C ARG A 161 -9.39 -8.25 -11.82
N ALA A 162 -9.09 -8.05 -13.09
CA ALA A 162 -8.63 -9.13 -13.95
C ALA A 162 -7.34 -9.80 -13.42
N LEU A 163 -6.48 -9.05 -12.69
CA LEU A 163 -5.27 -9.58 -12.06
C LEU A 163 -5.55 -10.54 -10.90
N MET A 164 -6.79 -10.62 -10.38
CA MET A 164 -7.15 -11.52 -9.28
C MET A 164 -6.94 -13.00 -9.61
N HIS A 165 -6.79 -13.36 -10.88
CA HIS A 165 -6.53 -14.72 -11.35
C HIS A 165 -5.05 -15.01 -11.58
N GLU A 166 -4.15 -14.11 -11.16
CA GLU A 166 -2.71 -14.22 -11.35
C GLU A 166 -2.00 -14.31 -10.00
N ASN A 167 -0.79 -14.88 -9.99
CA ASN A 167 0.02 -14.98 -8.78
C ASN A 167 0.79 -13.67 -8.51
N ILE A 168 0.05 -12.59 -8.25
CA ILE A 168 0.59 -11.25 -8.00
C ILE A 168 0.29 -10.84 -6.56
N LEU A 169 1.25 -10.22 -5.91
CA LEU A 169 1.02 -9.48 -4.66
C LEU A 169 0.74 -8.01 -5.00
N VAL A 170 -0.43 -7.54 -4.60
CA VAL A 170 -0.78 -6.13 -4.69
C VAL A 170 -0.65 -5.50 -3.31
N VAL A 171 0.15 -4.45 -3.22
CA VAL A 171 0.46 -3.75 -1.98
C VAL A 171 -0.07 -2.32 -2.06
N GLY A 172 -1.01 -1.98 -1.21
CA GLY A 172 -1.35 -0.60 -0.90
C GLY A 172 -0.37 -0.08 0.16
N SER A 173 0.66 0.61 -0.26
CA SER A 173 1.68 1.18 0.61
C SER A 173 1.31 2.61 0.98
N GLY A 174 0.81 2.77 2.19
CA GLY A 174 0.39 4.04 2.73
C GLY A 174 0.64 4.13 4.24
N PHE A 175 -0.32 4.66 4.95
CA PHE A 175 -0.34 4.70 6.42
C PHE A 175 -1.77 4.93 6.89
N SER A 176 -2.27 4.14 7.84
CA SER A 176 -3.66 4.31 8.34
C SER A 176 -3.82 5.51 9.27
N PHE A 177 -2.73 6.12 9.71
CA PHE A 177 -2.66 7.42 10.39
C PHE A 177 -1.51 8.23 9.78
N HIS A 178 -1.77 9.38 9.19
CA HIS A 178 -0.72 10.21 8.60
C HIS A 178 -0.88 11.70 8.93
N ASN A 179 -0.65 12.04 10.19
CA ASN A 179 -0.52 13.40 10.65
C ASN A 179 0.89 13.62 11.23
N MET A 180 1.77 14.17 10.40
CA MET A 180 3.18 14.40 10.73
C MET A 180 3.40 15.23 12.01
N ARG A 181 2.42 16.09 12.37
CA ARG A 181 2.49 16.93 13.58
C ARG A 181 2.12 16.18 14.85
N ALA A 182 1.45 15.04 14.72
CA ALA A 182 0.96 14.27 15.84
C ALA A 182 1.79 13.00 16.12
N PHE A 183 2.71 12.62 15.22
CA PHE A 183 3.62 11.52 15.46
C PHE A 183 4.54 11.78 16.66
N SER A 184 4.82 10.74 17.42
CA SER A 184 5.85 10.73 18.46
C SER A 184 7.17 10.23 17.88
N TRP A 185 7.98 11.13 17.38
CA TRP A 185 9.29 10.82 16.80
C TRP A 185 10.30 10.23 17.79
N HIS A 186 9.98 10.25 19.08
CA HIS A 186 10.75 9.61 20.14
C HIS A 186 10.17 8.24 20.57
N GLY A 187 9.19 7.71 19.83
CA GLY A 187 8.62 6.38 20.05
C GLY A 187 7.80 6.22 21.34
N ILE A 188 7.35 7.31 21.95
CA ILE A 188 6.52 7.24 23.14
C ILE A 188 5.07 7.00 22.73
N ASN A 189 4.53 5.85 23.10
CA ASN A 189 3.11 5.54 22.92
C ASN A 189 2.29 6.32 23.93
N THR A 190 1.47 7.25 23.45
CA THR A 190 0.51 7.99 24.28
C THR A 190 -0.91 7.68 23.84
N PRO A 191 -1.85 7.53 24.76
CA PRO A 191 -3.27 7.36 24.41
C PRO A 191 -3.73 8.49 23.48
N ASP A 192 -4.35 8.11 22.37
CA ASP A 192 -4.90 9.03 21.38
C ASP A 192 -6.30 8.55 20.96
N PRO A 193 -7.33 8.88 21.76
CA PRO A 193 -8.70 8.44 21.48
C PRO A 193 -9.19 8.85 20.09
N ALA A 194 -8.72 9.99 19.56
CA ALA A 194 -9.09 10.45 18.22
C ALA A 194 -8.52 9.53 17.13
N ASN A 195 -7.29 9.05 17.31
CA ASN A 195 -6.72 8.05 16.42
C ASN A 195 -7.42 6.69 16.61
N ASP A 196 -7.65 6.26 17.85
CA ASP A 196 -8.30 4.98 18.14
C ASP A 196 -9.70 4.90 17.51
N ASP A 197 -10.49 5.96 17.57
CA ASP A 197 -11.81 6.04 16.96
C ASP A 197 -11.72 5.88 15.42
N PHE A 198 -10.75 6.51 14.78
CA PHE A 198 -10.55 6.39 13.34
C PHE A 198 -10.07 4.97 12.95
N GLN A 199 -9.12 4.38 13.69
CA GLN A 199 -8.67 3.01 13.42
C GLN A 199 -9.81 2.00 13.61
N ASN A 200 -10.63 2.15 14.66
CA ASN A 200 -11.80 1.30 14.88
C ASN A 200 -12.81 1.42 13.73
N TRP A 201 -13.04 2.63 13.22
CA TRP A 201 -13.86 2.86 12.04
C TRP A 201 -13.27 2.16 10.79
N LEU A 202 -11.96 2.27 10.54
CA LEU A 202 -11.30 1.57 9.42
C LEU A 202 -11.44 0.05 9.54
N ILE A 203 -11.26 -0.50 10.74
CA ILE A 203 -11.43 -1.93 11.01
C ILE A 203 -12.87 -2.34 10.71
N GLU A 204 -13.87 -1.62 11.24
CA GLU A 204 -15.27 -1.91 10.95
C GLU A 204 -15.57 -1.86 9.46
N VAL A 205 -15.12 -0.82 8.76
CA VAL A 205 -15.33 -0.68 7.31
C VAL A 205 -14.67 -1.83 6.55
N CYS A 206 -13.44 -2.23 6.86
CA CYS A 206 -12.72 -3.24 6.09
C CYS A 206 -13.12 -4.67 6.45
N THR A 207 -13.46 -4.96 7.72
CA THR A 207 -13.66 -6.32 8.24
C THR A 207 -15.08 -6.62 8.70
N GLY A 208 -15.92 -5.60 8.89
CA GLY A 208 -17.26 -5.74 9.43
C GLY A 208 -18.26 -6.43 8.48
N PRO A 209 -19.40 -6.91 9.01
CA PRO A 209 -20.42 -7.62 8.25
C PRO A 209 -21.37 -6.67 7.51
N ILE A 210 -20.83 -5.69 6.79
CA ILE A 210 -21.57 -4.73 5.96
C ILE A 210 -21.51 -5.12 4.48
N SER A 211 -22.45 -4.61 3.67
CA SER A 211 -22.44 -4.87 2.24
C SER A 211 -21.24 -4.24 1.55
N GLN A 212 -20.83 -4.79 0.41
CA GLN A 212 -19.72 -4.23 -0.35
C GLN A 212 -20.01 -2.79 -0.82
N SER A 213 -21.25 -2.51 -1.21
CA SER A 213 -21.66 -1.15 -1.60
C SER A 213 -21.56 -0.16 -0.43
N GLU A 214 -21.98 -0.58 0.77
CA GLU A 214 -21.86 0.25 1.97
C GLU A 214 -20.39 0.50 2.32
N ARG A 215 -19.56 -0.53 2.23
CA ARG A 215 -18.11 -0.46 2.47
C ARG A 215 -17.44 0.56 1.54
N GLU A 216 -17.73 0.48 0.23
CA GLU A 216 -17.22 1.42 -0.76
C GLU A 216 -17.73 2.84 -0.49
N GLN A 217 -19.02 3.00 -0.18
CA GLN A 217 -19.60 4.32 0.11
C GLN A 217 -18.98 4.96 1.35
N ARG A 218 -18.75 4.18 2.41
CA ARG A 218 -18.08 4.68 3.62
C ARG A 218 -16.64 5.15 3.32
N LEU A 219 -15.89 4.43 2.46
CA LEU A 219 -14.56 4.86 2.04
C LEU A 219 -14.59 6.09 1.12
N ILE A 220 -15.60 6.22 0.24
CA ILE A 220 -15.80 7.46 -0.54
C ILE A 220 -16.01 8.64 0.41
N ASP A 221 -16.85 8.42 1.41
CA ASP A 221 -17.21 9.41 2.42
C ASP A 221 -16.26 9.43 3.64
N TRP A 222 -15.04 8.92 3.53
CA TRP A 222 -14.10 8.73 4.64
C TRP A 222 -13.92 9.97 5.54
N GLN A 223 -14.09 11.16 4.98
CA GLN A 223 -14.01 12.43 5.72
C GLN A 223 -15.09 12.58 6.79
N LYS A 224 -16.19 11.80 6.72
CA LYS A 224 -17.25 11.74 7.71
C LYS A 224 -16.92 10.80 8.88
N ALA A 225 -15.84 10.04 8.79
CA ALA A 225 -15.38 9.16 9.87
C ALA A 225 -14.96 9.97 11.11
N PRO A 226 -15.02 9.36 12.29
CA PRO A 226 -14.52 10.00 13.51
C PRO A 226 -13.07 10.45 13.33
N SER A 227 -12.77 11.68 13.67
CA SER A 227 -11.40 12.25 13.65
C SER A 227 -10.65 12.15 12.31
N ALA A 228 -11.37 11.96 11.19
CA ALA A 228 -10.79 11.70 9.87
C ALA A 228 -9.69 12.71 9.48
N ARG A 229 -10.00 14.01 9.55
CA ARG A 229 -9.04 15.08 9.18
C ARG A 229 -7.96 15.33 10.23
N TYR A 230 -8.13 14.83 11.45
CA TYR A 230 -7.05 14.76 12.42
C TYR A 230 -6.05 13.67 12.03
N CYS A 231 -6.53 12.47 11.70
CA CYS A 231 -5.68 11.35 11.30
C CYS A 231 -5.04 11.56 9.92
N HIS A 232 -5.80 12.14 9.00
CA HIS A 232 -5.36 12.45 7.63
C HIS A 232 -5.68 13.90 7.29
N PRO A 233 -4.80 14.88 7.64
CA PRO A 233 -4.93 16.26 7.12
C PRO A 233 -4.98 16.30 5.60
N ARG A 234 -4.30 15.35 4.94
CA ARG A 234 -4.34 15.04 3.53
C ARG A 234 -4.44 13.51 3.34
N GLU A 235 -5.12 13.07 2.31
CA GLU A 235 -5.57 11.68 2.12
C GLU A 235 -4.61 10.74 1.39
N GLU A 236 -3.49 11.20 0.88
CA GLU A 236 -2.57 10.42 0.02
C GLU A 236 -2.16 9.07 0.63
N HIS A 237 -1.91 9.01 1.94
CA HIS A 237 -1.53 7.77 2.62
C HIS A 237 -2.71 6.82 2.90
N LEU A 238 -3.95 7.33 2.79
CA LEU A 238 -5.15 6.50 2.92
C LEU A 238 -5.59 5.89 1.59
N LEU A 239 -5.35 6.59 0.46
CA LEU A 239 -5.89 6.19 -0.84
C LEU A 239 -5.37 4.87 -1.42
N PRO A 240 -4.16 4.37 -1.10
CA PRO A 240 -3.78 3.00 -1.46
C PRO A 240 -4.75 1.94 -0.94
N LEU A 241 -5.39 2.17 0.23
CA LEU A 241 -6.45 1.31 0.76
C LEU A 241 -7.67 1.26 -0.18
N HIS A 242 -8.07 2.39 -0.75
CA HIS A 242 -9.21 2.48 -1.68
C HIS A 242 -8.95 1.62 -2.92
N VAL A 243 -7.74 1.68 -3.48
CA VAL A 243 -7.36 0.84 -4.63
C VAL A 243 -7.42 -0.64 -4.26
N CYS A 244 -6.85 -1.02 -3.11
CA CYS A 244 -6.89 -2.41 -2.61
C CYS A 244 -8.32 -2.92 -2.45
N LEU A 245 -9.19 -2.16 -1.80
CA LEU A 245 -10.57 -2.55 -1.57
C LEU A 245 -11.38 -2.60 -2.87
N GLY A 246 -11.18 -1.64 -3.77
CA GLY A 246 -11.82 -1.63 -5.10
C GLY A 246 -11.46 -2.87 -5.93
N MET A 247 -10.22 -3.36 -5.81
CA MET A 247 -9.78 -4.59 -6.47
C MET A 247 -10.34 -5.84 -5.78
N ALA A 248 -10.29 -5.92 -4.45
CA ALA A 248 -10.67 -7.09 -3.67
C ALA A 248 -12.17 -7.38 -3.72
N LYS A 249 -13.00 -6.35 -3.58
CA LYS A 249 -14.48 -6.44 -3.55
C LYS A 249 -15.01 -7.48 -2.56
N LYS A 250 -14.38 -7.61 -1.42
CA LYS A 250 -14.74 -8.53 -0.33
C LYS A 250 -14.25 -8.01 1.02
N THR A 251 -14.68 -8.66 2.10
CA THR A 251 -14.21 -8.38 3.47
C THR A 251 -12.74 -8.73 3.63
N ALA A 252 -12.00 -7.88 4.31
CA ALA A 252 -10.60 -8.09 4.67
C ALA A 252 -10.44 -8.89 5.98
N THR A 253 -9.22 -9.36 6.19
CA THR A 253 -8.72 -9.82 7.50
C THR A 253 -7.80 -8.74 8.07
N LEU A 254 -8.02 -8.35 9.33
CA LEU A 254 -7.08 -7.51 10.09
C LEU A 254 -5.83 -8.34 10.39
N ILE A 255 -4.66 -7.86 9.97
CA ILE A 255 -3.39 -8.59 10.10
C ILE A 255 -2.34 -7.88 10.93
N PHE A 256 -2.55 -6.60 11.22
CA PHE A 256 -1.73 -5.77 12.11
C PHE A 256 -2.63 -4.74 12.80
N ASP A 257 -2.40 -4.53 14.09
CA ASP A 257 -3.05 -3.52 14.91
C ASP A 257 -2.11 -3.22 16.08
N ASP A 258 -1.21 -2.25 15.90
CA ASP A 258 -0.18 -1.89 16.88
C ASP A 258 0.32 -0.46 16.63
N TYR A 259 1.28 -0.01 17.42
CA TYR A 259 1.83 1.34 17.37
C TYR A 259 3.01 1.46 16.40
N ILE A 260 3.01 2.56 15.65
CA ILE A 260 4.09 3.02 14.78
C ILE A 260 4.26 4.51 15.02
N LEU A 261 5.48 4.96 15.35
CA LEU A 261 5.75 6.35 15.70
C LEU A 261 4.80 6.90 16.81
N GLY A 262 4.48 6.05 17.78
CA GLY A 262 3.61 6.40 18.91
C GLY A 262 2.11 6.52 18.56
N LYS A 263 1.70 6.14 17.35
CA LYS A 263 0.31 6.14 16.89
C LYS A 263 -0.12 4.74 16.48
N ARG A 264 -1.35 4.36 16.86
CA ARG A 264 -1.96 3.11 16.43
C ARG A 264 -2.13 3.13 14.91
N GLY A 265 -1.71 2.05 14.27
CA GLY A 265 -1.87 1.81 12.85
C GLY A 265 -2.38 0.40 12.57
N VAL A 266 -3.05 0.20 11.45
CA VAL A 266 -3.64 -1.08 11.07
C VAL A 266 -3.22 -1.52 9.67
N ALA A 267 -3.25 -2.85 9.43
CA ALA A 267 -3.05 -3.43 8.12
C ALA A 267 -4.11 -4.51 7.82
N PHE A 268 -4.40 -4.67 6.54
CA PHE A 268 -5.45 -5.56 6.04
C PHE A 268 -4.94 -6.48 4.95
N LEU A 269 -5.50 -7.70 4.88
CA LEU A 269 -5.25 -8.73 3.86
C LEU A 269 -6.59 -9.20 3.25
N TRP A 270 -6.63 -9.32 1.92
CA TRP A 270 -7.72 -9.90 1.13
C TRP A 270 -7.31 -11.12 0.33
#